data_5e63f45b41ee71d8452c6870ff377ae6
#
_entry.id   5e63f45b41ee71d8452c6870ff377ae6
#
_cell.length_a   1.000
_cell.length_b   1.000
_cell.length_c   1.000
_cell.angle_alpha   90.00
_cell.angle_beta   90.00
_cell.angle_gamma   90.00
#
_symmetry.space_group_name_H-M   'P 1'
#
loop_
_entity.id
_entity.type
_entity.pdbx_description
1 polymer ?
#
loop_
_entity_poly.entity_id
_entity_poly.type
_entity_poly.pdbx_seq_one_letter_code
_entity_poly.pdbx_strand_id
1 'polypeptide(L)'
;HTQAVKILLDDLIRFDIIKAYDEITGVGHRVVAGGEYFKESTVVEGDVLEKVEELSLLAPLHNPANAAGVRAFKELLPDITSVVVFDTSFHTTMPEKAYRYPLPTKYYTENKVRKYGAHGTSHQFVAGEAAKLLGRPLEDLKLITCHIGNGASITAVKGGQSVDTSMGFTPLGGVMMGTRTGDIDPAIIPYLMQYTEDFNTPEDISHVLNRESGLMGVSGKSSDMRDVIAAMEEGDHDATLAYEMYVDRIQKHIGQYLAVLNGADAIIFTAGIGENAANVREDVISGISWFGCDVDPEKNV
;
A
#
# COMPACT_ATOMS: atom_id res chain seq x y z
N HIS A 1 21.86 -2.73 -9.88
CA HIS A 1 21.08 -3.78 -9.20
C HIS A 1 21.87 -5.09 -9.13
N THR A 2 22.43 -5.63 -10.22
CA THR A 2 23.18 -6.91 -10.24
C THR A 2 24.30 -6.91 -9.21
N GLN A 3 25.08 -5.81 -9.07
CA GLN A 3 26.14 -5.72 -8.05
C GLN A 3 25.58 -5.80 -6.62
N ALA A 4 24.45 -5.17 -6.33
CA ALA A 4 23.83 -5.22 -5.01
C ALA A 4 23.31 -6.64 -4.68
N VAL A 5 22.71 -7.32 -5.67
CA VAL A 5 22.27 -8.72 -5.51
C VAL A 5 23.47 -9.62 -5.28
N LYS A 6 24.59 -9.41 -6.01
CA LYS A 6 25.81 -10.18 -5.81
C LYS A 6 26.37 -10.01 -4.39
N ILE A 7 26.43 -8.78 -3.88
CA ILE A 7 26.87 -8.51 -2.51
C ILE A 7 25.97 -9.25 -1.50
N LEU A 8 24.64 -9.18 -1.69
CA LEU A 8 23.69 -9.90 -0.85
C LEU A 8 23.97 -11.41 -0.84
N LEU A 9 24.14 -12.02 -2.00
CA LEU A 9 24.41 -13.46 -2.12
C LEU A 9 25.76 -13.84 -1.51
N ASP A 10 26.80 -13.03 -1.73
CA ASP A 10 28.12 -13.23 -1.11
C ASP A 10 28.05 -13.10 0.43
N ASP A 11 27.24 -12.16 0.94
CA ASP A 11 27.03 -11.97 2.38
C ASP A 11 26.27 -13.15 3.02
N LEU A 12 25.33 -13.79 2.31
CA LEU A 12 24.68 -15.02 2.81
C LEU A 12 25.70 -16.14 3.10
N ILE A 13 26.71 -16.29 2.24
CA ILE A 13 27.81 -17.24 2.46
C ILE A 13 28.74 -16.73 3.57
N ARG A 14 29.12 -15.46 3.53
CA ARG A 14 30.03 -14.83 4.50
C ARG A 14 29.53 -14.93 5.94
N PHE A 15 28.22 -14.78 6.14
CA PHE A 15 27.58 -14.87 7.45
C PHE A 15 27.12 -16.29 7.81
N ASP A 16 27.54 -17.30 7.04
CA ASP A 16 27.23 -18.71 7.27
C ASP A 16 25.73 -19.05 7.30
N ILE A 17 24.92 -18.26 6.55
CA ILE A 17 23.49 -18.52 6.39
C ILE A 17 23.26 -19.64 5.40
N ILE A 18 24.05 -19.68 4.32
CA ILE A 18 24.15 -20.79 3.35
C ILE A 18 25.62 -21.13 3.13
N LYS A 19 25.90 -22.33 2.66
CA LYS A 19 27.26 -22.77 2.32
C LYS A 19 27.60 -22.51 0.86
N ALA A 20 26.61 -22.58 -0.02
CA ALA A 20 26.74 -22.35 -1.46
C ALA A 20 25.41 -21.90 -2.04
N TYR A 21 25.43 -21.32 -3.24
CA TYR A 21 24.21 -20.78 -3.89
C TYR A 21 23.22 -21.88 -4.30
N ASP A 22 23.66 -23.13 -4.43
CA ASP A 22 22.80 -24.27 -4.73
C ASP A 22 21.86 -24.68 -3.57
N GLU A 23 22.09 -24.15 -2.38
CA GLU A 23 21.13 -24.28 -1.28
C GLU A 23 19.91 -23.37 -1.43
N ILE A 24 19.96 -22.36 -2.34
CA ILE A 24 18.84 -21.51 -2.65
C ILE A 24 17.89 -22.26 -3.58
N THR A 25 16.70 -22.59 -3.09
CA THR A 25 15.70 -23.38 -3.84
C THR A 25 14.71 -22.52 -4.63
N GLY A 26 14.64 -21.24 -4.34
CA GLY A 26 13.73 -20.29 -5.02
C GLY A 26 13.94 -18.86 -4.60
N VAL A 27 13.51 -17.92 -5.44
CA VAL A 27 13.54 -16.47 -5.16
C VAL A 27 12.16 -15.88 -5.36
N GLY A 28 11.62 -15.27 -4.31
CA GLY A 28 10.39 -14.49 -4.37
C GLY A 28 10.69 -13.01 -4.64
N HIS A 29 10.03 -12.44 -5.64
CA HIS A 29 10.17 -11.04 -6.01
C HIS A 29 8.85 -10.30 -5.79
N ARG A 30 8.86 -9.27 -4.96
CA ARG A 30 7.74 -8.34 -4.87
C ARG A 30 7.75 -7.42 -6.09
N VAL A 31 6.60 -7.33 -6.78
CA VAL A 31 6.34 -6.41 -7.87
C VAL A 31 5.10 -5.59 -7.54
N VAL A 32 5.14 -4.27 -7.72
CA VAL A 32 4.02 -3.42 -7.30
C VAL A 32 2.83 -3.59 -8.23
N ALA A 33 2.97 -3.37 -9.53
CA ALA A 33 1.85 -3.44 -10.46
C ALA A 33 1.85 -4.75 -11.26
N GLY A 34 0.79 -5.54 -11.08
CA GLY A 34 0.47 -6.71 -11.90
C GLY A 34 -0.55 -6.42 -13.02
N GLY A 35 -1.14 -5.22 -13.01
CA GLY A 35 -2.13 -4.81 -13.99
C GLY A 35 -3.35 -5.72 -14.02
N GLU A 36 -3.89 -5.93 -15.22
CA GLU A 36 -4.93 -6.92 -15.48
C GLU A 36 -4.37 -8.30 -15.90
N TYR A 37 -3.02 -8.40 -16.09
CA TYR A 37 -2.36 -9.63 -16.52
C TYR A 37 -2.22 -10.64 -15.38
N PHE A 38 -1.83 -10.18 -14.19
CA PHE A 38 -1.44 -11.06 -13.09
C PHE A 38 -2.44 -11.01 -11.94
N LYS A 39 -3.16 -12.10 -11.74
CA LYS A 39 -4.15 -12.26 -10.66
C LYS A 39 -3.60 -13.01 -9.46
N GLU A 40 -2.44 -13.64 -9.60
CA GLU A 40 -1.78 -14.45 -8.58
C GLU A 40 -0.26 -14.43 -8.74
N SER A 41 0.45 -15.00 -7.79
CA SER A 41 1.89 -15.20 -7.88
C SER A 41 2.25 -16.05 -9.08
N THR A 42 3.25 -15.66 -9.85
CA THR A 42 3.57 -16.27 -11.14
C THR A 42 5.05 -16.60 -11.24
N VAL A 43 5.38 -17.80 -11.73
CA VAL A 43 6.76 -18.19 -12.04
C VAL A 43 7.28 -17.33 -13.20
N VAL A 44 8.52 -16.86 -13.10
CA VAL A 44 9.15 -15.99 -14.11
C VAL A 44 9.66 -16.83 -15.28
N GLU A 45 8.74 -17.17 -16.18
CA GLU A 45 8.97 -17.91 -17.41
C GLU A 45 8.34 -17.19 -18.60
N GLY A 46 8.75 -17.55 -19.83
CA GLY A 46 8.20 -16.99 -21.05
C GLY A 46 8.26 -15.45 -21.06
N ASP A 47 7.12 -14.79 -21.29
CA ASP A 47 6.97 -13.34 -21.44
C ASP A 47 6.63 -12.59 -20.12
N VAL A 48 6.71 -13.26 -18.96
CA VAL A 48 6.34 -12.67 -17.67
C VAL A 48 7.14 -11.40 -17.36
N LEU A 49 8.46 -11.45 -17.56
CA LEU A 49 9.31 -10.28 -17.27
C LEU A 49 9.02 -9.11 -18.23
N GLU A 50 8.78 -9.38 -19.49
CA GLU A 50 8.41 -8.39 -20.50
C GLU A 50 7.10 -7.70 -20.12
N LYS A 51 6.10 -8.46 -19.69
CA LYS A 51 4.84 -7.90 -19.18
C LYS A 51 5.01 -7.04 -17.92
N VAL A 52 5.89 -7.44 -16.99
CA VAL A 52 6.21 -6.62 -15.81
C VAL A 52 6.82 -5.27 -16.24
N GLU A 53 7.63 -5.27 -17.30
CA GLU A 53 8.23 -4.06 -17.87
C GLU A 53 7.21 -3.18 -18.58
N GLU A 54 6.31 -3.75 -19.37
CA GLU A 54 5.19 -3.00 -19.98
C GLU A 54 4.34 -2.30 -18.91
N LEU A 55 4.11 -2.96 -17.75
CA LEU A 55 3.39 -2.39 -16.62
C LEU A 55 4.13 -1.25 -15.90
N SER A 56 5.37 -0.93 -16.31
CA SER A 56 6.07 0.26 -15.81
C SER A 56 5.34 1.56 -16.11
N LEU A 57 4.49 1.58 -17.13
CA LEU A 57 3.60 2.72 -17.42
C LEU A 57 2.58 2.96 -16.28
N LEU A 58 2.13 1.91 -15.59
CA LEU A 58 1.20 1.99 -14.46
C LEU A 58 1.89 2.27 -13.12
N ALA A 59 3.15 1.87 -12.98
CA ALA A 59 3.94 2.04 -11.77
C ALA A 59 5.38 2.48 -12.09
N PRO A 60 5.58 3.69 -12.68
CA PRO A 60 6.88 4.13 -13.17
C PRO A 60 7.93 4.29 -12.06
N LEU A 61 7.51 4.53 -10.83
CA LEU A 61 8.40 4.66 -9.67
C LEU A 61 8.84 3.30 -9.08
N HIS A 62 8.20 2.19 -9.47
CA HIS A 62 8.39 0.89 -8.82
C HIS A 62 8.75 -0.24 -9.78
N ASN A 63 7.93 -0.48 -10.81
CA ASN A 63 8.09 -1.63 -11.70
C ASN A 63 9.45 -1.70 -12.42
N PRO A 64 10.05 -0.58 -12.90
CA PRO A 64 11.39 -0.64 -13.50
C PRO A 64 12.45 -1.20 -12.55
N ALA A 65 12.43 -0.78 -11.29
CA ALA A 65 13.35 -1.28 -10.27
C ALA A 65 13.06 -2.74 -9.90
N ASN A 66 11.77 -3.12 -9.83
CA ASN A 66 11.37 -4.51 -9.58
C ASN A 66 11.85 -5.43 -10.70
N ALA A 67 11.62 -5.07 -11.97
CA ALA A 67 12.10 -5.83 -13.13
C ALA A 67 13.63 -5.97 -13.16
N ALA A 68 14.36 -4.90 -12.85
CA ALA A 68 15.82 -4.93 -12.74
C ALA A 68 16.29 -5.89 -11.64
N GLY A 69 15.58 -5.97 -10.51
CA GLY A 69 15.84 -6.96 -9.47
C GLY A 69 15.65 -8.40 -9.96
N VAL A 70 14.54 -8.68 -10.63
CA VAL A 70 14.26 -10.00 -11.23
C VAL A 70 15.36 -10.40 -12.22
N ARG A 71 15.76 -9.50 -13.12
CA ARG A 71 16.85 -9.77 -14.08
C ARG A 71 18.15 -10.09 -13.37
N ALA A 72 18.52 -9.32 -12.35
CA ALA A 72 19.76 -9.52 -11.62
C ALA A 72 19.84 -10.90 -10.96
N PHE A 73 18.74 -11.36 -10.36
CA PHE A 73 18.70 -12.72 -9.81
C PHE A 73 18.73 -13.79 -10.88
N LYS A 74 18.02 -13.62 -12.01
CA LYS A 74 18.07 -14.58 -13.12
C LYS A 74 19.45 -14.67 -13.77
N GLU A 75 20.22 -13.57 -13.81
CA GLU A 75 21.58 -13.55 -14.30
C GLU A 75 22.55 -14.31 -13.39
N LEU A 76 22.41 -14.11 -12.06
CA LEU A 76 23.32 -14.69 -11.07
C LEU A 76 22.94 -16.12 -10.66
N LEU A 77 21.66 -16.47 -10.74
CA LEU A 77 21.08 -17.75 -10.35
C LEU A 77 20.14 -18.27 -11.45
N PRO A 78 20.67 -18.60 -12.66
CA PRO A 78 19.86 -18.91 -13.85
C PRO A 78 18.98 -20.17 -13.67
N ASP A 79 19.41 -21.12 -12.89
CA ASP A 79 18.73 -22.42 -12.67
C ASP A 79 17.73 -22.38 -11.49
N ILE A 80 17.70 -21.28 -10.74
CA ILE A 80 16.83 -21.15 -9.59
C ILE A 80 15.47 -20.57 -9.99
N THR A 81 14.40 -21.22 -9.52
CA THR A 81 13.04 -20.76 -9.77
C THR A 81 12.80 -19.38 -9.17
N SER A 82 12.44 -18.40 -10.01
CA SER A 82 12.00 -17.06 -9.60
C SER A 82 10.50 -16.96 -9.69
N VAL A 83 9.85 -16.40 -8.65
CA VAL A 83 8.41 -16.15 -8.58
C VAL A 83 8.16 -14.67 -8.33
N VAL A 84 7.32 -14.05 -9.14
CA VAL A 84 6.85 -12.68 -8.91
C VAL A 84 5.53 -12.69 -8.14
N VAL A 85 5.44 -11.83 -7.14
CA VAL A 85 4.26 -11.64 -6.28
C VAL A 85 3.83 -10.19 -6.40
N PHE A 86 2.57 -9.96 -6.79
CA PHE A 86 2.08 -8.64 -7.14
C PHE A 86 1.27 -8.01 -6.01
N ASP A 87 1.57 -6.78 -5.65
CA ASP A 87 0.81 -6.01 -4.66
C ASP A 87 -0.65 -5.80 -5.07
N THR A 88 -0.93 -5.80 -6.35
CA THR A 88 -2.28 -5.58 -6.90
C THR A 88 -3.10 -6.86 -7.03
N SER A 89 -2.50 -8.05 -6.96
CA SER A 89 -3.20 -9.31 -7.28
C SER A 89 -4.39 -9.60 -6.37
N PHE A 90 -4.26 -9.36 -5.05
CA PHE A 90 -5.36 -9.55 -4.10
C PHE A 90 -6.60 -8.69 -4.42
N HIS A 91 -6.40 -7.53 -5.04
CA HIS A 91 -7.46 -6.58 -5.37
C HIS A 91 -8.14 -6.86 -6.73
N THR A 92 -7.71 -7.88 -7.45
CA THR A 92 -8.34 -8.27 -8.74
C THR A 92 -9.75 -8.80 -8.58
N THR A 93 -10.16 -9.16 -7.37
CA THR A 93 -11.50 -9.60 -7.01
C THR A 93 -12.53 -8.48 -6.81
N MET A 94 -12.08 -7.21 -6.84
CA MET A 94 -13.00 -6.07 -6.73
C MET A 94 -14.05 -6.08 -7.85
N PRO A 95 -15.33 -5.82 -7.53
CA PRO A 95 -16.38 -5.69 -8.55
C PRO A 95 -16.19 -4.44 -9.40
N GLU A 96 -16.70 -4.43 -10.63
CA GLU A 96 -16.52 -3.33 -11.59
C GLU A 96 -16.89 -1.96 -11.01
N LYS A 97 -17.98 -1.86 -10.27
CA LYS A 97 -18.43 -0.64 -9.62
C LYS A 97 -17.45 -0.06 -8.59
N ALA A 98 -16.54 -0.90 -8.05
CA ALA A 98 -15.52 -0.47 -7.08
C ALA A 98 -14.21 -0.06 -7.77
N TYR A 99 -13.84 -0.73 -8.86
CA TYR A 99 -12.58 -0.41 -9.54
C TYR A 99 -12.70 0.65 -10.65
N ARG A 100 -13.91 0.94 -11.18
CA ARG A 100 -14.08 1.97 -12.23
C ARG A 100 -14.11 3.36 -11.62
N TYR A 101 -13.41 4.29 -12.27
CA TYR A 101 -13.58 5.70 -12.02
C TYR A 101 -14.76 6.26 -12.83
N PRO A 102 -15.49 7.27 -12.33
CA PRO A 102 -16.58 7.92 -13.06
C PRO A 102 -16.04 8.86 -14.16
N LEU A 103 -15.22 8.29 -15.03
CA LEU A 103 -14.61 8.94 -16.20
C LEU A 103 -15.20 8.34 -17.47
N PRO A 104 -15.09 9.03 -18.64
CA PRO A 104 -15.47 8.44 -19.91
C PRO A 104 -14.89 7.04 -20.12
N THR A 105 -15.73 6.08 -20.50
CA THR A 105 -15.39 4.65 -20.59
C THR A 105 -14.14 4.37 -21.42
N LYS A 106 -13.86 5.18 -22.43
CA LYS A 106 -12.67 5.05 -23.28
C LYS A 106 -11.36 5.03 -22.48
N TYR A 107 -11.26 5.79 -21.38
CA TYR A 107 -10.05 5.81 -20.56
C TYR A 107 -9.81 4.48 -19.82
N TYR A 108 -10.87 3.73 -19.53
CA TYR A 108 -10.70 2.37 -19.04
C TYR A 108 -10.38 1.40 -20.20
N THR A 109 -11.16 1.41 -21.27
CA THR A 109 -11.01 0.42 -22.35
C THR A 109 -9.70 0.54 -23.12
N GLU A 110 -9.24 1.77 -23.36
CA GLU A 110 -8.06 2.07 -24.16
C GLU A 110 -6.81 2.26 -23.29
N ASN A 111 -6.93 2.93 -22.13
CA ASN A 111 -5.80 3.32 -21.31
C ASN A 111 -5.69 2.55 -19.98
N LYS A 112 -6.61 1.60 -19.73
CA LYS A 112 -6.63 0.78 -18.51
C LYS A 112 -6.72 1.60 -17.21
N VAL A 113 -7.32 2.80 -17.27
CA VAL A 113 -7.52 3.67 -16.10
C VAL A 113 -8.61 3.08 -15.21
N ARG A 114 -8.17 2.44 -14.13
CA ARG A 114 -9.01 1.83 -13.10
C ARG A 114 -8.27 1.81 -11.76
N LYS A 115 -8.99 1.52 -10.68
CA LYS A 115 -8.39 1.23 -9.38
C LYS A 115 -7.72 -0.16 -9.42
N TYR A 116 -6.43 -0.22 -9.08
CA TYR A 116 -5.65 -1.46 -8.93
C TYR A 116 -5.39 -1.78 -7.47
N GLY A 117 -5.18 -0.76 -6.63
CA GLY A 117 -4.79 -0.93 -5.24
C GLY A 117 -3.31 -1.28 -5.08
N ALA A 118 -2.89 -1.50 -3.85
CA ALA A 118 -1.57 -2.00 -3.50
C ALA A 118 -1.59 -2.64 -2.09
N HIS A 119 -0.43 -3.09 -1.60
CA HIS A 119 -0.26 -3.83 -0.35
C HIS A 119 -1.12 -5.11 -0.26
N GLY A 120 -1.54 -5.65 -1.41
CA GLY A 120 -2.45 -6.80 -1.47
C GLY A 120 -1.94 -8.02 -0.73
N THR A 121 -0.64 -8.31 -0.80
CA THR A 121 -0.02 -9.42 -0.07
C THR A 121 -0.18 -9.25 1.44
N SER A 122 0.00 -8.02 1.96
CA SER A 122 -0.20 -7.72 3.38
C SER A 122 -1.67 -7.86 3.78
N HIS A 123 -2.60 -7.26 3.02
CA HIS A 123 -4.03 -7.35 3.29
C HIS A 123 -4.53 -8.79 3.28
N GLN A 124 -4.09 -9.59 2.33
CA GLN A 124 -4.41 -11.02 2.24
C GLN A 124 -3.89 -11.81 3.44
N PHE A 125 -2.64 -11.56 3.82
CA PHE A 125 -2.00 -12.24 4.94
C PHE A 125 -2.71 -11.95 6.26
N VAL A 126 -2.89 -10.67 6.60
CA VAL A 126 -3.52 -10.30 7.89
C VAL A 126 -5.00 -10.68 7.95
N ALA A 127 -5.71 -10.76 6.83
CA ALA A 127 -7.07 -11.29 6.80
C ALA A 127 -7.10 -12.78 7.17
N GLY A 128 -6.14 -13.56 6.67
CA GLY A 128 -5.98 -14.98 7.03
C GLY A 128 -5.62 -15.17 8.51
N GLU A 129 -4.71 -14.35 9.04
CA GLU A 129 -4.34 -14.39 10.46
C GLU A 129 -5.50 -13.98 11.37
N ALA A 130 -6.28 -12.96 10.98
CA ALA A 130 -7.48 -12.57 11.71
C ALA A 130 -8.51 -13.71 11.79
N ALA A 131 -8.72 -14.47 10.71
CA ALA A 131 -9.61 -15.63 10.71
C ALA A 131 -9.16 -16.70 11.72
N LYS A 132 -7.84 -16.97 11.80
CA LYS A 132 -7.26 -17.89 12.78
C LYS A 132 -7.47 -17.40 14.21
N LEU A 133 -7.21 -16.11 14.47
CA LEU A 133 -7.40 -15.50 15.80
C LEU A 133 -8.88 -15.51 16.24
N LEU A 134 -9.80 -15.27 15.31
CA LEU A 134 -11.24 -15.31 15.59
C LEU A 134 -11.80 -16.73 15.68
N GLY A 135 -11.04 -17.76 15.27
CA GLY A 135 -11.49 -19.15 15.23
C GLY A 135 -12.67 -19.36 14.28
N ARG A 136 -12.75 -18.57 13.19
CA ARG A 136 -13.86 -18.61 12.22
C ARG A 136 -13.30 -18.76 10.81
N PRO A 137 -14.03 -19.48 9.92
CA PRO A 137 -13.66 -19.57 8.50
C PRO A 137 -13.58 -18.19 7.86
N LEU A 138 -12.53 -17.96 7.03
CA LEU A 138 -12.32 -16.67 6.38
C LEU A 138 -13.46 -16.28 5.43
N GLU A 139 -14.08 -17.28 4.81
CA GLU A 139 -15.24 -17.14 3.91
C GLU A 139 -16.48 -16.55 4.60
N ASP A 140 -16.59 -16.66 5.92
CA ASP A 140 -17.69 -16.14 6.71
C ASP A 140 -17.45 -14.72 7.27
N LEU A 141 -16.24 -14.16 7.03
CA LEU A 141 -15.82 -12.92 7.66
C LEU A 141 -15.93 -11.71 6.75
N LYS A 142 -16.22 -10.58 7.39
CA LYS A 142 -16.13 -9.22 6.87
C LYS A 142 -15.07 -8.49 7.65
N LEU A 143 -13.97 -8.13 7.01
CA LEU A 143 -12.82 -7.54 7.67
C LEU A 143 -12.46 -6.21 7.03
N ILE A 144 -11.98 -5.28 7.85
CA ILE A 144 -11.32 -4.06 7.39
C ILE A 144 -9.87 -4.16 7.79
N THR A 145 -8.97 -4.23 6.81
CA THR A 145 -7.53 -4.33 7.05
C THR A 145 -6.86 -2.99 6.79
N CYS A 146 -6.17 -2.48 7.79
CA CYS A 146 -5.49 -1.18 7.80
C CYS A 146 -3.97 -1.40 7.80
N HIS A 147 -3.36 -1.36 6.61
CA HIS A 147 -1.91 -1.39 6.45
C HIS A 147 -1.40 0.04 6.58
N ILE A 148 -0.91 0.41 7.76
CA ILE A 148 -0.57 1.78 8.13
C ILE A 148 0.94 1.88 8.37
N GLY A 149 1.67 2.28 7.35
CA GLY A 149 3.11 2.54 7.36
C GLY A 149 3.42 3.91 6.77
N ASN A 150 4.64 4.12 6.27
CA ASN A 150 4.96 5.34 5.51
C ASN A 150 4.10 5.45 4.23
N GLY A 151 3.85 4.32 3.53
CA GLY A 151 2.72 4.15 2.64
C GLY A 151 1.58 3.51 3.42
N ALA A 152 0.33 3.95 3.19
CA ALA A 152 -0.82 3.44 3.90
C ALA A 152 -1.98 3.10 2.97
N SER A 153 -2.68 2.02 3.28
CA SER A 153 -3.92 1.64 2.59
C SER A 153 -4.87 0.91 3.52
N ILE A 154 -6.15 1.03 3.22
CA ILE A 154 -7.22 0.34 3.93
C ILE A 154 -7.99 -0.48 2.91
N THR A 155 -8.37 -1.70 3.26
CA THR A 155 -9.07 -2.63 2.36
C THR A 155 -10.28 -3.23 3.04
N ALA A 156 -11.41 -3.26 2.31
CA ALA A 156 -12.60 -4.00 2.68
C ALA A 156 -12.47 -5.43 2.15
N VAL A 157 -12.46 -6.40 3.05
CA VAL A 157 -12.36 -7.83 2.74
C VAL A 157 -13.65 -8.54 3.11
N LYS A 158 -14.24 -9.25 2.16
CA LYS A 158 -15.45 -10.05 2.39
C LYS A 158 -15.24 -11.46 1.88
N GLY A 159 -15.40 -12.43 2.75
CA GLY A 159 -15.23 -13.84 2.38
C GLY A 159 -13.82 -14.15 1.84
N GLY A 160 -12.79 -13.51 2.39
CA GLY A 160 -11.41 -13.65 1.95
C GLY A 160 -11.04 -12.92 0.66
N GLN A 161 -11.96 -12.16 0.08
CA GLN A 161 -11.75 -11.41 -1.17
C GLN A 161 -11.74 -9.90 -0.91
N SER A 162 -10.83 -9.17 -1.57
CA SER A 162 -10.86 -7.72 -1.60
C SER A 162 -12.08 -7.24 -2.40
N VAL A 163 -12.96 -6.46 -1.77
CA VAL A 163 -14.15 -5.89 -2.42
C VAL A 163 -14.02 -4.40 -2.67
N ASP A 164 -13.14 -3.70 -1.95
CA ASP A 164 -12.69 -2.34 -2.20
C ASP A 164 -11.37 -2.07 -1.49
N THR A 165 -10.60 -1.09 -1.95
CA THR A 165 -9.35 -0.65 -1.32
C THR A 165 -9.12 0.84 -1.54
N SER A 166 -8.39 1.48 -0.63
CA SER A 166 -8.20 2.93 -0.65
C SER A 166 -7.21 3.42 -1.71
N MET A 167 -6.11 2.69 -1.96
CA MET A 167 -5.21 3.06 -3.05
C MET A 167 -5.88 2.86 -4.40
N GLY A 168 -5.62 3.77 -5.32
CA GLY A 168 -6.34 3.91 -6.57
C GLY A 168 -5.66 3.32 -7.79
N PHE A 169 -5.61 4.12 -8.86
CA PHE A 169 -4.88 3.84 -10.10
C PHE A 169 -3.37 3.66 -9.81
N THR A 170 -2.85 4.46 -8.89
CA THR A 170 -1.49 4.38 -8.35
C THR A 170 -1.55 4.29 -6.81
N PRO A 171 -0.43 3.99 -6.13
CA PRO A 171 -0.35 4.03 -4.67
C PRO A 171 -0.44 5.45 -4.05
N LEU A 172 -0.83 6.47 -4.82
CA LEU A 172 -0.99 7.85 -4.34
C LEU A 172 -2.36 8.08 -3.68
N GLY A 173 -3.43 7.53 -4.27
CA GLY A 173 -4.81 7.76 -3.79
C GLY A 173 -5.10 7.12 -2.43
N GLY A 174 -6.21 7.51 -1.83
CA GLY A 174 -6.70 6.98 -0.55
C GLY A 174 -6.35 7.86 0.65
N VAL A 175 -5.89 7.25 1.73
CA VAL A 175 -5.56 7.96 2.96
C VAL A 175 -4.30 8.82 2.82
N MET A 176 -4.19 9.85 3.63
CA MET A 176 -2.96 10.62 3.81
C MET A 176 -1.84 9.70 4.31
N MET A 177 -0.62 9.90 3.82
CA MET A 177 0.53 9.04 4.11
C MET A 177 1.73 9.88 4.62
N GLY A 178 2.88 9.28 4.80
CA GLY A 178 4.08 9.98 5.26
C GLY A 178 4.47 11.17 4.37
N THR A 179 4.50 10.95 3.03
CA THR A 179 4.87 11.97 2.04
C THR A 179 3.86 12.14 0.91
N ARG A 180 2.78 11.34 0.88
CA ARG A 180 1.76 11.35 -0.18
C ARG A 180 0.48 12.01 0.31
N THR A 181 -0.18 12.76 -0.56
CA THR A 181 -1.42 13.46 -0.22
C THR A 181 -2.56 12.52 0.18
N GLY A 182 -2.66 11.33 -0.43
CA GLY A 182 -3.94 10.62 -0.53
C GLY A 182 -4.92 11.35 -1.46
N ASP A 183 -6.22 11.16 -1.22
CA ASP A 183 -7.27 11.77 -2.02
C ASP A 183 -7.35 13.29 -1.83
N ILE A 184 -7.37 14.01 -2.96
CA ILE A 184 -7.58 15.46 -3.03
C ILE A 184 -8.60 15.78 -4.12
N ASP A 185 -9.15 16.99 -4.10
CA ASP A 185 -9.96 17.50 -5.22
C ASP A 185 -9.04 17.64 -6.45
N PRO A 186 -9.35 16.97 -7.57
CA PRO A 186 -8.54 17.06 -8.79
C PRO A 186 -8.46 18.47 -9.38
N ALA A 187 -9.40 19.39 -9.06
CA ALA A 187 -9.36 20.76 -9.50
C ALA A 187 -8.23 21.58 -8.86
N ILE A 188 -7.64 21.10 -7.76
CA ILE A 188 -6.45 21.70 -7.15
C ILE A 188 -5.28 21.70 -8.13
N ILE A 189 -5.13 20.65 -8.93
CA ILE A 189 -3.99 20.49 -9.85
C ILE A 189 -3.95 21.63 -10.88
N PRO A 190 -4.97 21.85 -11.73
CA PRO A 190 -4.94 22.93 -12.70
C PRO A 190 -4.90 24.33 -12.03
N TYR A 191 -5.45 24.47 -10.81
CA TYR A 191 -5.35 25.71 -10.06
C TYR A 191 -3.89 26.03 -9.68
N LEU A 192 -3.18 25.07 -9.07
CA LEU A 192 -1.77 25.27 -8.70
C LEU A 192 -0.87 25.46 -9.92
N MET A 193 -1.11 24.76 -11.02
CA MET A 193 -0.39 24.97 -12.28
C MET A 193 -0.51 26.41 -12.82
N GLN A 194 -1.60 27.07 -12.52
CA GLN A 194 -1.84 28.45 -12.97
C GLN A 194 -1.22 29.50 -12.04
N TYR A 195 -1.12 29.21 -10.74
CA TYR A 195 -0.84 30.23 -9.73
C TYR A 195 0.45 30.00 -8.93
N THR A 196 1.19 28.91 -9.17
CA THR A 196 2.48 28.64 -8.52
C THR A 196 3.57 28.31 -9.54
N GLU A 197 4.83 28.43 -9.13
CA GLU A 197 5.98 28.07 -9.97
C GLU A 197 6.43 26.61 -9.78
N ASP A 198 5.92 25.92 -8.74
CA ASP A 198 6.36 24.58 -8.34
C ASP A 198 5.54 23.46 -9.01
N PHE A 199 4.55 23.81 -9.83
CA PHE A 199 3.54 22.89 -10.37
C PHE A 199 3.39 23.04 -11.89
N ASN A 200 4.50 22.99 -12.65
CA ASN A 200 4.49 23.33 -14.07
C ASN A 200 4.45 22.12 -15.01
N THR A 201 5.00 21.00 -14.59
CA THR A 201 5.10 19.76 -15.39
C THR A 201 4.41 18.59 -14.69
N PRO A 202 4.04 17.51 -15.41
CA PRO A 202 3.55 16.28 -14.79
C PRO A 202 4.53 15.70 -13.76
N GLU A 203 5.84 15.88 -13.97
CA GLU A 203 6.91 15.45 -13.08
C GLU A 203 6.89 16.24 -11.77
N ASP A 204 6.73 17.57 -11.82
CA ASP A 204 6.62 18.43 -10.65
C ASP A 204 5.38 18.05 -9.83
N ILE A 205 4.23 17.90 -10.50
CA ILE A 205 2.97 17.47 -9.89
C ILE A 205 3.17 16.14 -9.18
N SER A 206 3.76 15.16 -9.88
CA SER A 206 4.05 13.84 -9.29
C SER A 206 5.00 13.93 -8.11
N HIS A 207 6.01 14.80 -8.18
CA HIS A 207 6.97 15.00 -7.09
C HIS A 207 6.29 15.56 -5.84
N VAL A 208 5.59 16.68 -5.96
CA VAL A 208 4.91 17.31 -4.82
C VAL A 208 3.89 16.35 -4.18
N LEU A 209 3.02 15.74 -4.98
CA LEU A 209 1.97 14.87 -4.45
C LEU A 209 2.49 13.58 -3.80
N ASN A 210 3.64 13.07 -4.24
CA ASN A 210 4.20 11.81 -3.73
C ASN A 210 5.31 11.98 -2.69
N ARG A 211 6.03 13.13 -2.67
CA ARG A 211 7.27 13.30 -1.91
C ARG A 211 7.26 14.45 -0.90
N GLU A 212 6.43 15.48 -1.13
CA GLU A 212 6.44 16.71 -0.34
C GLU A 212 5.11 16.97 0.38
N SER A 213 4.18 16.02 0.29
CA SER A 213 2.84 16.11 0.88
C SER A 213 2.70 15.22 2.13
N GLY A 214 1.49 14.90 2.51
CA GLY A 214 1.20 14.03 3.64
C GLY A 214 1.66 14.60 4.98
N LEU A 215 2.11 13.75 5.89
CA LEU A 215 2.63 14.18 7.20
C LEU A 215 3.78 15.17 7.05
N MET A 216 4.73 14.90 6.15
CA MET A 216 5.84 15.80 5.85
C MET A 216 5.35 17.18 5.42
N GLY A 217 4.43 17.22 4.45
CA GLY A 217 3.97 18.47 3.85
C GLY A 217 3.14 19.32 4.81
N VAL A 218 2.29 18.71 5.64
CA VAL A 218 1.43 19.45 6.58
C VAL A 218 2.20 19.84 7.84
N SER A 219 3.00 18.93 8.41
CA SER A 219 3.78 19.24 9.62
C SER A 219 4.99 20.14 9.35
N GLY A 220 5.51 20.12 8.13
CA GLY A 220 6.79 20.78 7.80
C GLY A 220 7.99 20.21 8.57
N LYS A 221 7.84 19.03 9.20
CA LYS A 221 8.85 18.45 10.10
C LYS A 221 9.40 17.12 9.57
N SER A 222 8.55 16.11 9.48
CA SER A 222 8.96 14.75 9.18
C SER A 222 7.82 13.93 8.53
N SER A 223 8.18 12.92 7.78
CA SER A 223 7.26 11.87 7.33
C SER A 223 7.13 10.73 8.34
N ASP A 224 7.94 10.72 9.40
CA ASP A 224 7.91 9.73 10.46
C ASP A 224 6.90 10.12 11.53
N MET A 225 5.93 9.25 11.79
CA MET A 225 4.88 9.49 12.78
C MET A 225 5.45 9.73 14.20
N ARG A 226 6.59 9.13 14.53
CA ARG A 226 7.23 9.31 15.85
C ARG A 226 7.70 10.74 16.05
N ASP A 227 8.27 11.34 15.01
CA ASP A 227 8.72 12.73 15.04
C ASP A 227 7.54 13.70 15.08
N VAL A 228 6.47 13.37 14.34
CA VAL A 228 5.23 14.17 14.32
C VAL A 228 4.58 14.16 15.70
N ILE A 229 4.48 13.00 16.36
CA ILE A 229 3.94 12.86 17.72
C ILE A 229 4.80 13.64 18.72
N ALA A 230 6.12 13.51 18.66
CA ALA A 230 7.02 14.25 19.54
C ALA A 230 6.85 15.77 19.40
N ALA A 231 6.77 16.28 18.16
CA ALA A 231 6.53 17.70 17.93
C ALA A 231 5.13 18.15 18.41
N MET A 232 4.11 17.32 18.26
CA MET A 232 2.76 17.56 18.80
C MET A 232 2.77 17.67 20.34
N GLU A 233 3.49 16.78 21.03
CA GLU A 233 3.66 16.81 22.49
C GLU A 233 4.40 18.07 22.97
N GLU A 234 5.28 18.64 22.15
CA GLU A 234 5.95 19.91 22.38
C GLU A 234 5.05 21.14 22.10
N GLY A 235 3.82 20.91 21.60
CA GLY A 235 2.82 21.94 21.31
C GLY A 235 2.93 22.55 19.91
N ASP A 236 3.59 21.88 18.96
CA ASP A 236 3.67 22.33 17.57
C ASP A 236 2.27 22.20 16.92
N HIS A 237 1.76 23.31 16.41
CA HIS A 237 0.42 23.39 15.79
C HIS A 237 0.33 22.56 14.50
N ASP A 238 1.33 22.66 13.63
CA ASP A 238 1.28 22.03 12.32
C ASP A 238 1.50 20.50 12.43
N ALA A 239 2.30 20.07 13.40
CA ALA A 239 2.41 18.64 13.74
C ALA A 239 1.11 18.09 14.31
N THR A 240 0.42 18.84 15.18
CA THR A 240 -0.90 18.49 15.71
C THR A 240 -1.92 18.36 14.57
N LEU A 241 -1.98 19.35 13.69
CA LEU A 241 -2.87 19.34 12.53
C LEU A 241 -2.59 18.15 11.60
N ALA A 242 -1.31 17.85 11.33
CA ALA A 242 -0.93 16.72 10.49
C ALA A 242 -1.38 15.38 11.10
N TYR A 243 -1.21 15.20 12.40
CA TYR A 243 -1.68 14.03 13.14
C TYR A 243 -3.20 13.89 13.09
N GLU A 244 -3.93 14.95 13.41
CA GLU A 244 -5.40 14.95 13.38
C GLU A 244 -5.96 14.66 11.99
N MET A 245 -5.39 15.26 10.95
CA MET A 245 -5.75 14.98 9.55
C MET A 245 -5.50 13.51 9.18
N TYR A 246 -4.40 12.96 9.66
CA TYR A 246 -4.04 11.55 9.40
C TYR A 246 -5.07 10.59 10.02
N VAL A 247 -5.40 10.78 11.28
CA VAL A 247 -6.43 10.01 12.01
C VAL A 247 -7.80 10.15 11.33
N ASP A 248 -8.22 11.38 11.03
CA ASP A 248 -9.50 11.68 10.36
C ASP A 248 -9.64 10.95 9.02
N ARG A 249 -8.57 10.93 8.20
CA ARG A 249 -8.60 10.24 6.91
C ARG A 249 -8.74 8.72 7.04
N ILE A 250 -8.11 8.13 8.06
CA ILE A 250 -8.24 6.70 8.36
C ILE A 250 -9.66 6.38 8.83
N GLN A 251 -10.21 7.17 9.75
CA GLN A 251 -11.59 7.02 10.24
C GLN A 251 -12.61 7.07 9.11
N LYS A 252 -12.49 8.05 8.20
CA LYS A 252 -13.38 8.20 7.04
C LYS A 252 -13.35 6.99 6.12
N HIS A 253 -12.17 6.42 5.85
CA HIS A 253 -12.05 5.23 5.02
C HIS A 253 -12.59 3.98 5.72
N ILE A 254 -12.36 3.82 7.02
CA ILE A 254 -12.99 2.73 7.78
C ILE A 254 -14.51 2.87 7.75
N GLY A 255 -15.06 4.08 7.98
CA GLY A 255 -16.49 4.34 7.89
C GLY A 255 -17.08 4.02 6.52
N GLN A 256 -16.39 4.39 5.45
CA GLN A 256 -16.74 4.03 4.08
C GLN A 256 -16.82 2.51 3.89
N TYR A 257 -15.85 1.77 4.41
CA TYR A 257 -15.79 0.31 4.25
C TYR A 257 -16.74 -0.44 5.18
N LEU A 258 -17.07 0.11 6.33
CA LEU A 258 -18.19 -0.38 7.15
C LEU A 258 -19.51 -0.33 6.36
N ALA A 259 -19.73 0.75 5.58
CA ALA A 259 -20.89 0.86 4.70
C ALA A 259 -20.83 -0.14 3.53
N VAL A 260 -19.67 -0.29 2.87
CA VAL A 260 -19.46 -1.25 1.76
C VAL A 260 -19.74 -2.69 2.20
N LEU A 261 -19.28 -3.05 3.39
CA LEU A 261 -19.41 -4.41 3.96
C LEU A 261 -20.78 -4.64 4.65
N ASN A 262 -21.54 -3.57 4.92
CA ASN A 262 -22.68 -3.60 5.82
C ASN A 262 -22.30 -4.17 7.20
N GLY A 263 -21.36 -3.48 7.87
CA GLY A 263 -20.72 -3.90 9.12
C GLY A 263 -19.43 -4.70 8.91
N ALA A 264 -18.66 -4.90 9.96
CA ALA A 264 -17.44 -5.68 9.96
C ALA A 264 -17.33 -6.56 11.20
N ASP A 265 -16.70 -7.73 11.08
CA ASP A 265 -16.40 -8.63 12.21
C ASP A 265 -15.13 -8.18 12.95
N ALA A 266 -14.18 -7.54 12.25
CA ALA A 266 -12.97 -6.99 12.85
C ALA A 266 -12.35 -5.89 11.99
N ILE A 267 -11.61 -4.98 12.67
CA ILE A 267 -10.70 -3.99 12.08
C ILE A 267 -9.29 -4.40 12.49
N ILE A 268 -8.39 -4.55 11.52
CA ILE A 268 -7.04 -5.08 11.73
C ILE A 268 -6.03 -3.98 11.39
N PHE A 269 -5.14 -3.66 12.31
CA PHE A 269 -4.01 -2.75 12.10
C PHE A 269 -2.73 -3.54 11.88
N THR A 270 -1.94 -3.15 10.89
CA THR A 270 -0.63 -3.75 10.58
C THR A 270 0.32 -2.72 9.98
N ALA A 271 1.53 -3.12 9.70
CA ALA A 271 2.66 -2.29 9.29
C ALA A 271 3.16 -1.35 10.37
N GLY A 272 4.22 -0.59 10.06
CA GLY A 272 5.04 0.08 11.06
C GLY A 272 4.28 0.99 12.02
N ILE A 273 3.39 1.86 11.52
CA ILE A 273 2.57 2.74 12.35
C ILE A 273 1.41 1.95 12.97
N GLY A 274 0.73 1.12 12.18
CA GLY A 274 -0.41 0.33 12.64
C GLY A 274 -0.07 -0.61 13.81
N GLU A 275 1.12 -1.16 13.83
CA GLU A 275 1.59 -2.07 14.89
C GLU A 275 2.19 -1.33 16.09
N ASN A 276 2.94 -0.23 15.86
CA ASN A 276 3.77 0.38 16.92
C ASN A 276 3.22 1.69 17.50
N ALA A 277 2.18 2.29 16.89
CA ALA A 277 1.59 3.53 17.39
C ALA A 277 0.25 3.27 18.07
N ALA A 278 0.29 2.93 19.36
CA ALA A 278 -0.89 2.64 20.17
C ALA A 278 -1.89 3.80 20.19
N ASN A 279 -1.40 5.04 20.31
CA ASN A 279 -2.20 6.25 20.28
C ASN A 279 -2.95 6.44 18.94
N VAL A 280 -2.33 6.13 17.81
CA VAL A 280 -3.00 6.22 16.49
C VAL A 280 -4.16 5.22 16.43
N ARG A 281 -3.97 3.97 16.90
CA ARG A 281 -5.05 2.98 16.96
C ARG A 281 -6.18 3.43 17.87
N GLU A 282 -5.84 3.96 19.06
CA GLU A 282 -6.81 4.46 20.04
C GLU A 282 -7.63 5.62 19.48
N ASP A 283 -6.98 6.64 18.91
CA ASP A 283 -7.65 7.80 18.36
C ASP A 283 -8.52 7.45 17.14
N VAL A 284 -8.04 6.55 16.27
CA VAL A 284 -8.83 6.06 15.13
C VAL A 284 -10.09 5.34 15.62
N ILE A 285 -9.98 4.42 16.59
CA ILE A 285 -11.13 3.63 17.06
C ILE A 285 -12.07 4.48 17.90
N SER A 286 -11.58 5.39 18.76
CA SER A 286 -12.43 6.25 19.58
C SER A 286 -13.37 7.12 18.74
N GLY A 287 -12.92 7.64 17.60
CA GLY A 287 -13.74 8.43 16.69
C GLY A 287 -14.83 7.64 15.94
N ILE A 288 -14.78 6.31 15.99
CA ILE A 288 -15.76 5.41 15.37
C ILE A 288 -16.40 4.44 16.39
N SER A 289 -16.26 4.70 17.70
CA SER A 289 -16.78 3.85 18.78
C SER A 289 -18.29 3.59 18.71
N TRP A 290 -19.04 4.50 18.10
CA TRP A 290 -20.48 4.35 17.86
C TRP A 290 -20.85 3.13 16.97
N PHE A 291 -19.91 2.52 16.27
CA PHE A 291 -20.08 1.23 15.59
C PHE A 291 -20.00 0.02 16.54
N GLY A 292 -19.74 0.24 17.84
CA GLY A 292 -19.64 -0.83 18.85
C GLY A 292 -18.25 -1.49 18.86
N CYS A 293 -17.20 -0.75 18.49
CA CYS A 293 -15.81 -1.15 18.68
C CYS A 293 -15.13 -0.21 19.68
N ASP A 294 -14.41 -0.80 20.62
CA ASP A 294 -13.63 -0.09 21.63
C ASP A 294 -12.22 -0.67 21.72
N VAL A 295 -11.29 0.14 22.20
CA VAL A 295 -9.92 -0.29 22.47
C VAL A 295 -9.78 -0.73 23.91
N ASP A 296 -9.22 -1.91 24.13
CA ASP A 296 -8.77 -2.35 25.43
C ASP A 296 -7.41 -1.72 25.73
N PRO A 297 -7.31 -0.74 26.65
CA PRO A 297 -6.07 0.00 26.89
C PRO A 297 -4.94 -0.88 27.43
N GLU A 298 -5.24 -2.00 28.09
CA GLU A 298 -4.21 -2.92 28.60
C GLU A 298 -3.58 -3.75 27.49
N LYS A 299 -4.29 -3.94 26.37
CA LYS A 299 -3.81 -4.69 25.20
C LYS A 299 -3.30 -3.81 24.08
N ASN A 300 -3.62 -2.52 24.12
CA ASN A 300 -3.18 -1.55 23.12
C ASN A 300 -1.80 -0.97 23.51
N VAL A 301 -0.77 -1.78 23.36
CA VAL A 301 0.61 -1.46 23.75
C VAL A 301 1.53 -1.43 22.52
#